data_01075dfb274f576c932c811592234879
#
_entry.id   01075dfb274f576c932c811592234879
#
_cell.length_a   1.000
_cell.length_b   1.000
_cell.length_c   1.000
_cell.angle_alpha   90.00
_cell.angle_beta   90.00
_cell.angle_gamma   90.00
#
_symmetry.space_group_name_H-M   'P 1'
#
loop_
_entity.id
_entity.type
_entity.pdbx_description
1 polymer ?
#
loop_
_entity_poly.entity_id
_entity_poly.type
_entity_poly.pdbx_seq_one_letter_code
_entity_poly.pdbx_strand_id
1 'polypeptide(L)'
;FPGYQALVCTHMDGHNRSGNIHVHIVINSLLKYDVERQDFMERASDSRAGNKHHLTKNYLVHLKQSVMDICHRENLHQVDLLTPAERKVTEKEYWAKRRGQENIDKSNKQMLADGVTPRNTTFQTQKDYLRKSIDAAADAASNPDESQRILLEKYKVQLKISRGRFSYLHPERNKHIT
;
A
#
# COMPACT_ATOMS: atom_id res chain seq x y z
N PHE A 1 16.40 18.88 4.97
CA PHE A 1 17.43 18.90 3.91
C PHE A 1 18.46 20.01 4.17
N PRO A 2 19.26 19.94 5.25
CA PRO A 2 20.26 20.97 5.56
C PRO A 2 21.27 21.07 4.39
N GLY A 3 21.62 22.31 4.03
CA GLY A 3 22.58 22.60 2.97
C GLY A 3 22.06 22.48 1.52
N TYR A 4 20.83 22.00 1.31
CA TYR A 4 20.19 22.00 0.00
C TYR A 4 19.26 23.20 -0.18
N GLN A 5 19.17 23.71 -1.39
CA GLN A 5 18.08 24.61 -1.75
C GLN A 5 16.81 23.78 -1.94
N ALA A 6 15.72 24.21 -1.36
CA ALA A 6 14.46 23.52 -1.42
C ALA A 6 13.32 24.45 -1.85
N LEU A 7 12.41 23.96 -2.67
CA LEU A 7 11.12 24.55 -2.96
C LEU A 7 10.06 23.65 -2.31
N VAL A 8 9.19 24.26 -1.51
CA VAL A 8 8.11 23.54 -0.82
C VAL A 8 6.77 24.11 -1.27
N CYS A 9 5.89 23.25 -1.78
CA CYS A 9 4.56 23.61 -2.22
C CYS A 9 3.52 22.71 -1.56
N THR A 10 2.50 23.31 -0.95
CA THR A 10 1.37 22.58 -0.36
C THR A 10 0.18 22.64 -1.31
N HIS A 11 -0.42 21.50 -1.57
CA HIS A 11 -1.64 21.36 -2.36
C HIS A 11 -2.79 20.94 -1.45
N MET A 12 -3.91 21.67 -1.53
CA MET A 12 -5.08 21.45 -0.67
C MET A 12 -6.10 20.48 -1.27
N ASP A 13 -6.07 20.30 -2.58
CA ASP A 13 -7.12 19.61 -3.35
C ASP A 13 -6.78 18.16 -3.74
N GLY A 14 -5.58 17.72 -3.62
CA GLY A 14 -5.14 16.39 -4.01
C GLY A 14 -5.41 16.06 -5.49
N HIS A 15 -4.66 15.13 -6.04
CA HIS A 15 -4.94 14.60 -7.39
C HIS A 15 -6.33 13.91 -7.39
N ASN A 16 -7.14 14.14 -8.40
CA ASN A 16 -8.50 13.59 -8.54
C ASN A 16 -9.54 14.15 -7.54
N ARG A 17 -9.36 15.34 -7.01
CA ARG A 17 -10.29 15.97 -6.04
C ARG A 17 -10.52 15.11 -4.81
N SER A 18 -9.50 14.37 -4.36
CA SER A 18 -9.59 13.51 -3.19
C SER A 18 -9.68 14.29 -1.87
N GLY A 19 -9.42 15.60 -1.89
CA GLY A 19 -9.36 16.45 -0.70
C GLY A 19 -8.13 16.19 0.18
N ASN A 20 -7.19 15.34 -0.26
CA ASN A 20 -6.00 15.04 0.51
C ASN A 20 -4.98 16.17 0.40
N ILE A 21 -4.69 16.80 1.50
CA ILE A 21 -3.61 17.78 1.60
C ILE A 21 -2.28 17.04 1.44
N HIS A 22 -1.44 17.51 0.54
CA HIS A 22 -0.11 16.95 0.34
C HIS A 22 0.93 18.03 0.04
N VAL A 23 2.18 17.72 0.33
CA VAL A 23 3.30 18.63 0.17
C VAL A 23 4.28 18.05 -0.83
N HIS A 24 4.69 18.87 -1.80
CA HIS A 24 5.80 18.58 -2.68
C HIS A 24 7.04 19.32 -2.21
N ILE A 25 8.13 18.58 -2.05
CA ILE A 25 9.44 19.13 -1.69
C ILE A 25 10.38 18.82 -2.85
N VAL A 26 10.82 19.85 -3.54
CA VAL A 26 11.82 19.73 -4.60
C VAL A 26 13.14 20.28 -4.07
N ILE A 27 14.18 19.47 -4.07
CA ILE A 27 15.52 19.89 -3.61
C ILE A 27 16.48 19.99 -4.80
N ASN A 28 17.44 20.90 -4.70
CA ASN A 28 18.56 20.92 -5.63
C ASN A 28 19.35 19.60 -5.51
N SER A 29 19.89 19.12 -6.62
CA SER A 29 20.64 17.86 -6.65
C SER A 29 21.97 17.91 -5.91
N LEU A 30 22.56 19.09 -5.75
CA LEU A 30 23.87 19.28 -5.13
C LEU A 30 23.75 20.02 -3.79
N LEU A 31 24.53 19.55 -2.81
CA LEU A 31 24.73 20.24 -1.56
C LEU A 31 25.43 21.59 -1.81
N LYS A 32 24.89 22.69 -1.32
CA LYS A 32 25.39 24.04 -1.61
C LYS A 32 26.59 24.43 -0.76
N TYR A 33 26.62 23.98 0.49
CA TYR A 33 27.71 24.21 1.43
C TYR A 33 27.87 23.01 2.38
N ASP A 34 29.05 22.87 2.97
CA ASP A 34 29.31 21.79 3.94
C ASP A 34 28.35 21.88 5.12
N VAL A 35 27.86 20.74 5.56
CA VAL A 35 26.97 20.62 6.73
C VAL A 35 27.56 19.66 7.75
N GLU A 36 27.09 19.74 9.00
CA GLU A 36 27.47 18.77 10.01
C GLU A 36 26.95 17.38 9.62
N ARG A 37 27.82 16.37 9.76
CA ARG A 37 27.48 15.00 9.45
C ARG A 37 26.44 14.45 10.42
N GLN A 38 25.37 13.92 9.88
CA GLN A 38 24.29 13.30 10.64
C GLN A 38 24.39 11.77 10.58
N ASP A 39 23.80 11.07 11.54
CA ASP A 39 23.86 9.61 11.67
C ASP A 39 23.28 8.85 10.47
N PHE A 40 22.31 9.44 9.76
CA PHE A 40 21.75 8.86 8.55
C PHE A 40 22.63 9.02 7.30
N MET A 41 23.69 9.81 7.37
CA MET A 41 24.65 10.03 6.27
C MET A 41 25.65 8.88 6.22
N GLU A 42 25.50 8.00 5.23
CA GLU A 42 26.31 6.79 5.12
C GLU A 42 27.75 7.07 4.65
N ARG A 43 27.91 8.10 3.81
CA ARG A 43 29.20 8.46 3.20
C ARG A 43 29.74 9.78 3.76
N ALA A 44 31.06 9.89 3.84
CA ALA A 44 31.71 11.15 4.22
C ALA A 44 31.39 12.29 3.24
N SER A 45 31.14 11.98 1.96
CA SER A 45 30.74 12.93 0.92
C SER A 45 29.34 13.51 1.12
N ASP A 46 28.47 12.84 1.87
CA ASP A 46 27.07 13.25 2.04
C ASP A 46 26.90 14.57 2.79
N SER A 47 27.95 15.01 3.53
CA SER A 47 28.01 16.27 4.25
C SER A 47 28.84 17.36 3.54
N ARG A 48 29.39 17.10 2.35
CA ARG A 48 30.31 18.01 1.65
C ARG A 48 29.64 18.69 0.46
N ALA A 49 29.89 19.99 0.32
CA ALA A 49 29.41 20.80 -0.80
C ALA A 49 29.80 20.19 -2.16
N GLY A 50 28.95 20.41 -3.16
CA GLY A 50 29.12 19.90 -4.51
C GLY A 50 28.76 18.41 -4.71
N ASN A 51 28.43 17.68 -3.66
CA ASN A 51 28.01 16.28 -3.75
C ASN A 51 26.49 16.15 -3.90
N LYS A 52 26.08 15.09 -4.61
CA LYS A 52 24.66 14.78 -4.83
C LYS A 52 24.04 14.20 -3.58
N HIS A 53 22.75 14.50 -3.39
CA HIS A 53 21.94 13.83 -2.37
C HIS A 53 21.83 12.33 -2.64
N HIS A 54 22.09 11.53 -1.61
CA HIS A 54 21.89 10.08 -1.65
C HIS A 54 20.59 9.69 -0.94
N LEU A 55 19.67 9.11 -1.71
CA LEU A 55 18.45 8.53 -1.18
C LEU A 55 18.74 7.12 -0.64
N THR A 56 19.24 7.04 0.58
CA THR A 56 19.55 5.76 1.25
C THR A 56 18.37 5.27 2.09
N LYS A 57 18.42 3.99 2.50
CA LYS A 57 17.42 3.43 3.43
C LYS A 57 17.44 4.18 4.77
N ASN A 58 18.63 4.48 5.30
CA ASN A 58 18.78 5.19 6.59
C ASN A 58 18.21 6.60 6.51
N TYR A 59 18.46 7.31 5.41
CA TYR A 59 17.87 8.62 5.16
C TYR A 59 16.33 8.55 5.11
N LEU A 60 15.75 7.55 4.42
CA LEU A 60 14.29 7.39 4.35
C LEU A 60 13.67 7.08 5.72
N VAL A 61 14.34 6.27 6.54
CA VAL A 61 13.91 6.01 7.92
C VAL A 61 13.94 7.31 8.73
N HIS A 62 15.04 8.06 8.66
CA HIS A 62 15.17 9.35 9.33
C HIS A 62 14.08 10.35 8.91
N LEU A 63 13.82 10.47 7.59
CA LEU A 63 12.80 11.37 7.07
C LEU A 63 11.40 11.00 7.59
N LYS A 64 11.05 9.71 7.54
CA LYS A 64 9.76 9.22 8.03
C LYS A 64 9.60 9.46 9.53
N GLN A 65 10.63 9.17 10.32
CA GLN A 65 10.61 9.42 11.74
C GLN A 65 10.43 10.91 12.03
N SER A 66 11.19 11.78 11.34
CA SER A 66 11.07 13.24 11.53
C SER A 66 9.65 13.75 11.22
N VAL A 67 8.99 13.22 10.18
CA VAL A 67 7.61 13.58 9.86
C VAL A 67 6.66 13.12 10.97
N MET A 68 6.82 11.89 11.47
CA MET A 68 6.00 11.37 12.58
C MET A 68 6.19 12.18 13.85
N ASP A 69 7.43 12.57 14.17
CA ASP A 69 7.75 13.40 15.35
C ASP A 69 7.10 14.80 15.26
N ILE A 70 7.11 15.40 14.07
CA ILE A 70 6.41 16.67 13.82
C ILE A 70 4.90 16.49 14.01
N CYS A 71 4.30 15.47 13.41
CA CYS A 71 2.88 15.20 13.55
C CYS A 71 2.50 14.97 15.02
N HIS A 72 3.32 14.24 15.77
CA HIS A 72 3.09 14.01 17.19
C HIS A 72 3.17 15.31 17.99
N ARG A 73 4.21 16.13 17.78
CA ARG A 73 4.39 17.41 18.45
C ARG A 73 3.24 18.37 18.18
N GLU A 74 2.75 18.42 16.95
CA GLU A 74 1.64 19.29 16.53
C GLU A 74 0.25 18.65 16.75
N ASN A 75 0.19 17.49 17.43
CA ASN A 75 -1.05 16.74 17.70
C ASN A 75 -1.89 16.47 16.44
N LEU A 76 -1.22 16.17 15.32
CA LEU A 76 -1.85 15.81 14.06
C LEU A 76 -2.09 14.29 13.98
N HIS A 77 -3.16 13.90 13.30
CA HIS A 77 -3.38 12.48 12.98
C HIS A 77 -2.25 11.95 12.11
N GLN A 78 -1.69 10.82 12.48
CA GLN A 78 -0.60 10.18 11.73
C GLN A 78 -0.80 8.68 11.59
N VAL A 79 -0.12 8.14 10.58
CA VAL A 79 0.00 6.70 10.34
C VAL A 79 1.45 6.31 10.62
N ASP A 80 1.68 5.13 11.21
CA ASP A 80 3.02 4.59 11.34
C ASP A 80 3.63 4.33 9.95
N LEU A 81 4.67 5.09 9.63
CA LEU A 81 5.37 5.04 8.35
C LEU A 81 6.55 4.05 8.36
N LEU A 82 6.94 3.53 9.54
CA LEU A 82 8.12 2.68 9.72
C LEU A 82 7.76 1.21 9.83
N THR A 83 6.68 0.89 10.52
CA THR A 83 6.21 -0.50 10.62
C THR A 83 5.62 -0.96 9.29
N PRO A 84 6.15 -2.03 8.70
CA PRO A 84 5.58 -2.59 7.48
C PRO A 84 4.13 -3.04 7.71
N ALA A 85 3.27 -2.79 6.74
CA ALA A 85 1.92 -3.35 6.80
C ALA A 85 1.98 -4.89 6.84
N GLU A 86 1.19 -5.50 7.72
CA GLU A 86 1.07 -6.96 7.82
C GLU A 86 0.68 -7.59 6.47
N ARG A 87 -0.17 -6.91 5.73
CA ARG A 87 -0.63 -7.33 4.41
C ARG A 87 -0.33 -6.27 3.37
N LYS A 88 0.48 -6.65 2.38
CA LYS A 88 0.81 -5.77 1.26
C LYS A 88 -0.23 -5.93 0.17
N VAL A 89 -0.86 -4.82 -0.20
CA VAL A 89 -1.70 -4.70 -1.40
C VAL A 89 -0.92 -3.91 -2.44
N THR A 90 -0.81 -4.44 -3.66
CA THR A 90 -0.13 -3.71 -4.74
C THR A 90 -0.98 -2.52 -5.19
N GLU A 91 -0.35 -1.46 -5.67
CA GLU A 91 -1.05 -0.30 -6.22
C GLU A 91 -2.06 -0.68 -7.30
N LYS A 92 -1.67 -1.59 -8.20
CA LYS A 92 -2.56 -2.14 -9.24
C LYS A 92 -3.83 -2.77 -8.66
N GLU A 93 -3.70 -3.50 -7.56
CA GLU A 93 -4.83 -4.13 -6.88
C GLU A 93 -5.71 -3.11 -6.16
N TYR A 94 -5.09 -2.13 -5.51
CA TYR A 94 -5.80 -1.02 -4.87
C TYR A 94 -6.68 -0.26 -5.88
N TRP A 95 -6.11 0.13 -7.02
CA TRP A 95 -6.87 0.83 -8.06
C TRP A 95 -7.92 -0.05 -8.74
N ALA A 96 -7.67 -1.35 -8.88
CA ALA A 96 -8.67 -2.29 -9.40
C ALA A 96 -9.88 -2.39 -8.44
N LYS A 97 -9.62 -2.48 -7.13
CA LYS A 97 -10.68 -2.49 -6.11
C LYS A 97 -11.48 -1.21 -6.13
N ARG A 98 -10.83 -0.05 -6.17
CA ARG A 98 -11.47 1.26 -6.20
C ARG A 98 -12.37 1.44 -7.42
N ARG A 99 -11.85 1.17 -8.63
CA ARG A 99 -12.66 1.24 -9.86
C ARG A 99 -13.83 0.26 -9.86
N GLY A 100 -13.61 -0.95 -9.34
CA GLY A 100 -14.67 -1.94 -9.20
C GLY A 100 -15.79 -1.47 -8.26
N GLN A 101 -15.43 -0.84 -7.14
CA GLN A 101 -16.38 -0.27 -6.19
C GLN A 101 -17.17 0.89 -6.83
N GLU A 102 -16.48 1.82 -7.51
CA GLU A 102 -17.13 2.94 -8.21
C GLU A 102 -18.16 2.46 -9.24
N ASN A 103 -17.87 1.36 -9.95
CA ASN A 103 -18.81 0.76 -10.91
C ASN A 103 -20.03 0.15 -10.22
N ILE A 104 -19.82 -0.56 -9.10
CA ILE A 104 -20.94 -1.09 -8.29
C ILE A 104 -21.79 0.06 -7.75
N ASP A 105 -21.17 1.10 -7.19
CA ASP A 105 -21.89 2.25 -6.63
C ASP A 105 -22.74 2.98 -7.69
N LYS A 106 -22.19 3.14 -8.89
CA LYS A 106 -22.96 3.71 -10.03
C LYS A 106 -24.15 2.84 -10.40
N SER A 107 -23.94 1.53 -10.52
CA SER A 107 -25.01 0.58 -10.85
C SER A 107 -26.07 0.55 -9.74
N ASN A 108 -25.64 0.52 -8.48
CA ASN A 108 -26.56 0.51 -7.34
C ASN A 108 -27.37 1.80 -7.23
N LYS A 109 -26.76 2.95 -7.54
CA LYS A 109 -27.46 4.23 -7.60
C LYS A 109 -28.58 4.21 -8.65
N GLN A 110 -28.32 3.63 -9.82
CA GLN A 110 -29.33 3.47 -10.86
C GLN A 110 -30.44 2.51 -10.41
N MET A 111 -30.10 1.34 -9.86
CA MET A 111 -31.05 0.38 -9.35
C MET A 111 -31.99 0.98 -8.28
N LEU A 112 -31.42 1.78 -7.36
CA LEU A 112 -32.22 2.48 -6.35
C LEU A 112 -33.16 3.52 -6.96
N ALA A 113 -32.73 4.23 -8.00
CA ALA A 113 -33.59 5.16 -8.73
C ALA A 113 -34.75 4.45 -9.44
N ASP A 114 -34.51 3.20 -9.88
CA ASP A 114 -35.50 2.35 -10.53
C ASP A 114 -36.36 1.56 -9.52
N GLY A 115 -36.23 1.83 -8.21
CA GLY A 115 -36.99 1.17 -7.12
C GLY A 115 -36.51 -0.25 -6.78
N VAL A 116 -35.32 -0.65 -7.25
CA VAL A 116 -34.75 -1.99 -7.01
C VAL A 116 -33.70 -1.92 -5.92
N THR A 117 -33.81 -2.77 -4.91
CA THR A 117 -32.81 -2.88 -3.83
C THR A 117 -31.56 -3.63 -4.31
N PRO A 118 -30.35 -3.02 -4.30
CA PRO A 118 -29.14 -3.68 -4.70
C PRO A 118 -28.78 -4.86 -3.78
N ARG A 119 -28.37 -5.98 -4.37
CA ARG A 119 -27.89 -7.15 -3.62
C ARG A 119 -26.41 -7.09 -3.31
N ASN A 120 -25.61 -6.51 -4.22
CA ASN A 120 -24.16 -6.40 -4.09
C ASN A 120 -23.78 -4.92 -3.85
N THR A 121 -23.24 -4.63 -2.68
CA THR A 121 -22.81 -3.28 -2.30
C THR A 121 -21.30 -3.13 -2.21
N THR A 122 -20.56 -4.24 -2.23
CA THR A 122 -19.10 -4.23 -2.04
C THR A 122 -18.40 -5.00 -3.14
N PHE A 123 -17.43 -4.36 -3.78
CA PHE A 123 -16.57 -5.00 -4.76
C PHE A 123 -15.42 -5.75 -4.09
N GLN A 124 -15.23 -7.00 -4.48
CA GLN A 124 -14.12 -7.82 -4.04
C GLN A 124 -13.24 -8.24 -5.22
N THR A 125 -11.93 -7.95 -5.14
CA THR A 125 -10.99 -8.45 -6.15
C THR A 125 -10.76 -9.95 -5.98
N GLN A 126 -10.40 -10.65 -7.06
CA GLN A 126 -10.10 -12.09 -7.00
C GLN A 126 -8.95 -12.40 -6.03
N LYS A 127 -7.96 -11.51 -5.91
CA LYS A 127 -6.88 -11.66 -4.92
C LYS A 127 -7.38 -11.48 -3.48
N ASP A 128 -8.26 -10.52 -3.24
CA ASP A 128 -8.87 -10.32 -1.92
C ASP A 128 -9.75 -11.53 -1.54
N TYR A 129 -10.50 -12.06 -2.49
CA TYR A 129 -11.25 -13.30 -2.31
C TYR A 129 -10.34 -14.47 -1.91
N LEU A 130 -9.24 -14.70 -2.66
CA LEU A 130 -8.30 -15.77 -2.36
C LEU A 130 -7.68 -15.60 -0.98
N ARG A 131 -7.22 -14.40 -0.60
CA ARG A 131 -6.65 -14.16 0.73
C ARG A 131 -7.64 -14.51 1.84
N LYS A 132 -8.85 -13.98 1.77
CA LYS A 132 -9.90 -14.27 2.78
C LYS A 132 -10.23 -15.74 2.86
N SER A 133 -10.30 -16.41 1.71
CA SER A 133 -10.57 -17.85 1.65
C SER A 133 -9.44 -18.67 2.25
N ILE A 134 -8.19 -18.30 1.97
CA ILE A 134 -6.98 -18.95 2.53
C ILE A 134 -6.92 -18.76 4.03
N ASP A 135 -7.08 -17.53 4.52
CA ASP A 135 -7.09 -17.23 5.95
C ASP A 135 -8.17 -18.03 6.67
N ALA A 136 -9.40 -17.97 6.18
CA ALA A 136 -10.52 -18.70 6.80
C ALA A 136 -10.36 -20.23 6.75
N ALA A 137 -9.72 -20.76 5.72
CA ALA A 137 -9.43 -22.19 5.64
C ALA A 137 -8.28 -22.58 6.57
N ALA A 138 -7.26 -21.71 6.72
CA ALA A 138 -6.16 -21.94 7.65
C ALA A 138 -6.61 -21.89 9.11
N ASP A 139 -7.48 -20.93 9.45
CA ASP A 139 -8.04 -20.80 10.82
C ASP A 139 -8.94 -21.99 11.21
N ALA A 140 -9.61 -22.60 10.22
CA ALA A 140 -10.54 -23.72 10.46
C ALA A 140 -9.89 -25.10 10.37
N ALA A 141 -8.66 -25.20 9.84
CA ALA A 141 -7.98 -26.48 9.57
C ALA A 141 -6.94 -26.81 10.63
N SER A 142 -6.86 -28.09 10.99
CA SER A 142 -5.84 -28.61 11.90
C SER A 142 -4.56 -29.04 11.17
N ASN A 143 -4.62 -29.22 9.85
CA ASN A 143 -3.50 -29.66 9.02
C ASN A 143 -3.66 -29.13 7.56
N PRO A 144 -2.59 -29.17 6.74
CA PRO A 144 -2.63 -28.68 5.37
C PRO A 144 -3.63 -29.39 4.45
N ASP A 145 -3.84 -30.70 4.62
CA ASP A 145 -4.75 -31.47 3.79
C ASP A 145 -6.21 -31.07 4.06
N GLU A 146 -6.54 -30.84 5.32
CA GLU A 146 -7.84 -30.34 5.73
C GLU A 146 -8.09 -28.92 5.18
N SER A 147 -7.08 -28.05 5.24
CA SER A 147 -7.14 -26.71 4.65
C SER A 147 -7.40 -26.78 3.14
N GLN A 148 -6.73 -27.68 2.43
CA GLN A 148 -6.95 -27.89 1.00
C GLN A 148 -8.39 -28.36 0.70
N ARG A 149 -8.93 -29.26 1.51
CA ARG A 149 -10.30 -29.73 1.38
C ARG A 149 -11.31 -28.62 1.61
N ILE A 150 -11.14 -27.81 2.69
CA ILE A 150 -12.00 -26.67 2.99
C ILE A 150 -11.95 -25.64 1.86
N LEU A 151 -10.77 -25.32 1.32
CA LEU A 151 -10.60 -24.43 0.18
C LEU A 151 -11.39 -24.89 -1.03
N LEU A 152 -11.32 -26.18 -1.35
CA LEU A 152 -12.03 -26.74 -2.50
C LEU A 152 -13.55 -26.82 -2.28
N GLU A 153 -14.00 -27.36 -1.15
CA GLU A 153 -15.41 -27.63 -0.89
C GLU A 153 -16.19 -26.34 -0.64
N LYS A 154 -15.68 -25.46 0.22
CA LYS A 154 -16.39 -24.26 0.67
C LYS A 154 -16.18 -23.07 -0.26
N TYR A 155 -14.96 -22.87 -0.72
CA TYR A 155 -14.57 -21.67 -1.49
C TYR A 155 -14.35 -21.93 -2.98
N LYS A 156 -14.42 -23.21 -3.44
CA LYS A 156 -14.15 -23.61 -4.81
C LYS A 156 -12.76 -23.18 -5.30
N VAL A 157 -11.82 -23.00 -4.39
CA VAL A 157 -10.43 -22.63 -4.65
C VAL A 157 -9.60 -23.91 -4.73
N GLN A 158 -8.92 -24.11 -5.85
CA GLN A 158 -8.01 -25.25 -6.00
C GLN A 158 -6.60 -24.84 -5.54
N LEU A 159 -6.00 -25.67 -4.69
CA LEU A 159 -4.63 -25.52 -4.23
C LEU A 159 -3.72 -26.49 -5.02
N LYS A 160 -2.65 -25.96 -5.58
CA LYS A 160 -1.57 -26.74 -6.19
C LYS A 160 -0.28 -26.49 -5.42
N ILE A 161 0.37 -27.55 -4.97
CA ILE A 161 1.68 -27.51 -4.31
C ILE A 161 2.72 -28.04 -5.31
N SER A 162 3.74 -27.25 -5.60
CA SER A 162 4.83 -27.66 -6.49
C SER A 162 6.14 -27.10 -5.99
N ARG A 163 7.13 -27.98 -5.75
CA ARG A 163 8.46 -27.61 -5.25
C ARG A 163 8.41 -26.71 -4.00
N GLY A 164 7.51 -27.02 -3.06
CA GLY A 164 7.32 -26.25 -1.82
C GLY A 164 6.62 -24.90 -1.98
N ARG A 165 6.09 -24.58 -3.18
CA ARG A 165 5.33 -23.36 -3.43
C ARG A 165 3.84 -23.66 -3.54
N PHE A 166 3.04 -22.82 -2.90
CA PHE A 166 1.60 -22.88 -2.96
C PHE A 166 1.08 -21.98 -4.09
N SER A 167 0.18 -22.50 -4.90
CA SER A 167 -0.46 -21.76 -5.98
C SER A 167 -1.96 -22.01 -5.94
N TYR A 168 -2.75 -20.96 -6.02
CA TYR A 168 -4.19 -20.99 -5.83
C TYR A 168 -4.93 -20.66 -7.13
N LEU A 169 -5.96 -21.40 -7.46
CA LEU A 169 -6.82 -21.14 -8.62
C LEU A 169 -8.16 -20.59 -8.12
N HIS A 170 -8.44 -19.33 -8.46
CA HIS A 170 -9.73 -18.71 -8.21
C HIS A 170 -10.83 -19.38 -9.06
N PRO A 171 -12.08 -19.55 -8.57
CA PRO A 171 -13.15 -20.21 -9.31
C PRO A 171 -13.41 -19.67 -10.73
N GLU A 172 -13.22 -18.37 -10.92
CA GLU A 172 -13.45 -17.67 -12.20
C GLU A 172 -12.18 -17.54 -13.07
N ARG A 173 -11.11 -18.27 -12.75
CA ARG A 173 -9.85 -18.18 -13.49
C ARG A 173 -9.44 -19.54 -14.04
N ASN A 174 -8.63 -19.46 -15.09
CA ASN A 174 -8.00 -20.63 -15.70
C ASN A 174 -6.48 -20.70 -15.44
N LYS A 175 -5.93 -19.76 -14.64
CA LYS A 175 -4.50 -19.72 -14.27
C LYS A 175 -4.34 -19.50 -12.77
N HIS A 176 -3.42 -20.28 -12.18
CA HIS A 176 -3.07 -20.15 -10.77
C HIS A 176 -2.39 -18.81 -10.46
N ILE A 177 -2.57 -18.36 -9.22
CA ILE A 177 -1.87 -17.23 -8.61
C ILE A 177 -0.95 -17.81 -7.53
N THR A 178 0.31 -17.42 -7.52
CA THR A 178 1.32 -17.80 -6.54
C THR A 178 1.55 -16.66 -5.57
#